data_6faa401e8fdbb2e469a9b74c6004c4e8
#
_entry.id   6faa401e8fdbb2e469a9b74c6004c4e8
#
_cell.length_a   1.000
_cell.length_b   1.000
_cell.length_c   1.000
_cell.angle_alpha   90.00
_cell.angle_beta   90.00
_cell.angle_gamma   90.00
#
_symmetry.space_group_name_H-M   'P 1'
#
loop_
_entity.id
_entity.type
_entity.pdbx_description
1 polymer ?
#
loop_
_entity_poly.entity_id
_entity_poly.type
_entity_poly.pdbx_seq_one_letter_code
_entity_poly.pdbx_strand_id
1 'polypeptide(L)'
;MSTDTAELLQQHVIDPEVCIRCNTCEATCPVGAVTHDSRNYVVDPDKCNHCMACVPPCPTGSIDHWLPVLRSKAYSLAEQLSWDELPPAQSVEDLQTATIDSPRATDHHAFESAVSSVSAAPAPVVQTITKPVAWGSTVPPWSAAHPYTNLHGPKTPITATVVGNMQVNEAGTDNETHHIVLDFGSMPFPVLEGQSIGIVPPGVDANGKPHHARQYSVASPRNGERPGYNNLSLTVKRVVQDHQGNAIHGVASNYLCDLKTGDSVQVIGPFGSSFLMPNHPGSHIVMICTGTGSAPMRGMTEWRRRIQASGKFAGGKLLLFFGARTQQELPYFGPLQKLPKDFIDMHFAFSRTPGAPKRYVQDAMRDASTELAGLLQDPQTHFYVCGLKSMEEGVLQALHDIAVGAGLDWNLVAEGLKQEGRLQLETY
;
A
#
# COMPACT_ATOMS: atom_id res chain seq x y z
N MET A 1 -32.66 -8.75 -43.32
CA MET A 1 -31.31 -9.16 -42.89
C MET A 1 -30.65 -7.91 -42.34
N SER A 2 -30.72 -7.74 -41.01
CA SER A 2 -30.14 -6.58 -40.32
C SER A 2 -28.63 -6.85 -40.23
N THR A 3 -27.83 -6.00 -40.88
CA THR A 3 -26.38 -6.00 -40.69
C THR A 3 -26.12 -5.47 -39.27
N ASP A 4 -25.87 -6.37 -38.36
CA ASP A 4 -25.39 -6.09 -37.04
C ASP A 4 -23.94 -5.59 -37.17
N THR A 5 -23.79 -4.31 -37.49
CA THR A 5 -22.49 -3.65 -37.47
C THR A 5 -22.00 -3.68 -36.04
N ALA A 6 -20.87 -4.32 -35.82
CA ALA A 6 -20.21 -4.43 -34.52
C ALA A 6 -19.91 -3.02 -33.98
N GLU A 7 -20.85 -2.44 -33.21
CA GLU A 7 -20.73 -1.12 -32.63
C GLU A 7 -19.69 -1.15 -31.50
N LEU A 8 -18.62 -0.38 -31.67
CA LEU A 8 -17.56 -0.22 -30.68
C LEU A 8 -18.04 0.72 -29.56
N LEU A 9 -17.95 0.30 -28.33
CA LEU A 9 -18.28 1.06 -27.14
C LEU A 9 -17.03 1.31 -26.30
N GLN A 10 -16.89 2.53 -25.79
CA GLN A 10 -15.93 2.81 -24.70
C GLN A 10 -16.66 2.62 -23.38
N GLN A 11 -16.54 1.42 -22.80
CA GLN A 11 -17.22 1.10 -21.54
C GLN A 11 -16.49 1.74 -20.39
N HIS A 12 -17.20 2.54 -19.59
CA HIS A 12 -16.70 3.12 -18.34
C HIS A 12 -16.68 2.03 -17.28
N VAL A 13 -15.55 1.88 -16.58
CA VAL A 13 -15.34 0.85 -15.57
C VAL A 13 -14.61 1.41 -14.35
N ILE A 14 -14.66 0.68 -13.23
CA ILE A 14 -13.96 1.04 -11.99
C ILE A 14 -12.91 -0.02 -11.71
N ASP A 15 -11.65 0.43 -11.52
CA ASP A 15 -10.55 -0.43 -11.14
C ASP A 15 -10.72 -0.91 -9.69
N PRO A 16 -10.97 -2.23 -9.47
CA PRO A 16 -11.21 -2.75 -8.14
C PRO A 16 -9.97 -2.78 -7.24
N GLU A 17 -8.76 -2.77 -7.80
CA GLU A 17 -7.52 -2.74 -7.05
C GLU A 17 -7.25 -1.36 -6.44
N VAL A 18 -7.65 -0.29 -7.14
CA VAL A 18 -7.41 1.10 -6.74
C VAL A 18 -8.59 1.67 -5.95
N CYS A 19 -9.79 1.09 -6.14
CA CYS A 19 -11.01 1.56 -5.52
C CYS A 19 -10.99 1.41 -4.00
N ILE A 20 -10.98 2.54 -3.29
CA ILE A 20 -11.04 2.60 -1.83
C ILE A 20 -12.47 2.54 -1.28
N ARG A 21 -13.48 2.38 -2.13
CA ARG A 21 -14.90 2.17 -1.79
C ARG A 21 -15.55 3.33 -1.03
N CYS A 22 -15.21 4.57 -1.41
CA CYS A 22 -15.67 5.79 -0.74
C CYS A 22 -17.11 6.22 -1.06
N ASN A 23 -17.79 5.50 -1.91
CA ASN A 23 -19.15 5.81 -2.38
C ASN A 23 -19.31 7.15 -3.13
N THR A 24 -18.24 7.90 -3.35
CA THR A 24 -18.33 9.24 -3.95
C THR A 24 -18.85 9.19 -5.38
N CYS A 25 -18.41 8.21 -6.18
CA CYS A 25 -18.82 8.06 -7.57
C CYS A 25 -20.33 7.70 -7.70
N GLU A 26 -20.83 6.82 -6.83
CA GLU A 26 -22.27 6.46 -6.79
C GLU A 26 -23.13 7.65 -6.35
N ALA A 27 -22.73 8.33 -5.27
CA ALA A 27 -23.45 9.51 -4.76
C ALA A 27 -23.48 10.68 -5.76
N THR A 28 -22.50 10.77 -6.66
CA THR A 28 -22.38 11.87 -7.65
C THR A 28 -23.00 11.52 -8.99
N CYS A 29 -23.28 10.25 -9.27
CA CYS A 29 -23.78 9.83 -10.59
C CYS A 29 -25.21 10.33 -10.85
N PRO A 30 -25.43 11.25 -11.83
CA PRO A 30 -26.75 11.86 -12.04
C PRO A 30 -27.78 10.90 -12.64
N VAL A 31 -27.32 9.80 -13.24
CA VAL A 31 -28.19 8.79 -13.89
C VAL A 31 -28.25 7.47 -13.13
N GLY A 32 -27.62 7.38 -11.94
CA GLY A 32 -27.61 6.17 -11.13
C GLY A 32 -26.98 4.96 -11.82
N ALA A 33 -25.97 5.20 -12.66
CA ALA A 33 -25.25 4.15 -13.37
C ALA A 33 -24.20 3.45 -12.49
N VAL A 34 -23.74 4.05 -11.40
CA VAL A 34 -22.79 3.46 -10.48
C VAL A 34 -23.53 2.73 -9.38
N THR A 35 -23.12 1.50 -9.10
CA THR A 35 -23.67 0.68 -8.01
C THR A 35 -22.54 -0.16 -7.39
N HIS A 36 -22.82 -0.87 -6.29
CA HIS A 36 -21.82 -1.69 -5.61
C HIS A 36 -22.44 -2.90 -4.91
N ASP A 37 -21.58 -3.86 -4.60
CA ASP A 37 -21.86 -4.92 -3.62
C ASP A 37 -20.91 -4.81 -2.41
N SER A 38 -20.77 -5.90 -1.66
CA SER A 38 -19.80 -5.97 -0.55
C SER A 38 -18.33 -5.94 -1.00
N ARG A 39 -18.04 -6.17 -2.30
CA ARG A 39 -16.69 -6.27 -2.86
C ARG A 39 -16.32 -5.09 -3.76
N ASN A 40 -17.14 -4.78 -4.74
CA ASN A 40 -16.79 -3.89 -5.84
C ASN A 40 -17.82 -2.79 -6.08
N TYR A 41 -17.33 -1.63 -6.54
CA TYR A 41 -18.10 -0.61 -7.22
C TYR A 41 -18.00 -0.83 -8.73
N VAL A 42 -19.10 -0.71 -9.45
CA VAL A 42 -19.20 -1.02 -10.88
C VAL A 42 -20.07 0.00 -11.60
N VAL A 43 -19.90 0.08 -12.93
CA VAL A 43 -20.68 0.99 -13.77
C VAL A 43 -21.59 0.19 -14.68
N ASP A 44 -22.88 0.50 -14.64
CA ASP A 44 -23.89 -0.06 -15.53
C ASP A 44 -23.71 0.53 -16.94
N PRO A 45 -23.30 -0.28 -17.95
CA PRO A 45 -23.03 0.23 -19.29
C PRO A 45 -24.28 0.72 -20.01
N ASP A 46 -25.47 0.23 -19.64
CA ASP A 46 -26.74 0.62 -20.25
C ASP A 46 -27.29 1.94 -19.72
N LYS A 47 -26.91 2.32 -18.48
CA LYS A 47 -27.31 3.57 -17.85
C LYS A 47 -26.27 4.67 -18.00
N CYS A 48 -25.00 4.33 -18.13
CA CYS A 48 -23.92 5.31 -18.21
C CYS A 48 -24.00 6.12 -19.50
N ASN A 49 -24.25 7.41 -19.37
CA ASN A 49 -24.32 8.35 -20.50
C ASN A 49 -23.02 9.13 -20.74
N HIS A 50 -21.90 8.67 -20.13
CA HIS A 50 -20.56 9.27 -20.25
C HIS A 50 -20.47 10.74 -19.84
N CYS A 51 -21.28 11.19 -18.90
CA CYS A 51 -21.30 12.59 -18.42
C CYS A 51 -20.07 13.02 -17.62
N MET A 52 -19.19 12.11 -17.28
CA MET A 52 -17.93 12.34 -16.54
C MET A 52 -18.11 12.90 -15.11
N ALA A 53 -19.31 13.05 -14.59
CA ALA A 53 -19.55 13.67 -13.28
C ALA A 53 -18.92 12.91 -12.10
N CYS A 54 -18.76 11.60 -12.23
CA CYS A 54 -18.14 10.73 -11.22
C CYS A 54 -16.60 10.75 -11.23
N VAL A 55 -15.97 11.25 -12.30
CA VAL A 55 -14.50 11.22 -12.49
C VAL A 55 -13.78 12.25 -11.60
N PRO A 56 -14.11 13.56 -11.63
CA PRO A 56 -13.39 14.55 -10.83
C PRO A 56 -13.42 14.29 -9.31
N PRO A 57 -14.54 13.83 -8.71
CA PRO A 57 -14.60 13.62 -7.28
C PRO A 57 -13.96 12.31 -6.79
N CYS A 58 -13.53 11.41 -7.69
CA CYS A 58 -12.87 10.17 -7.28
C CYS A 58 -11.48 10.45 -6.72
N PRO A 59 -11.21 10.22 -5.43
CA PRO A 59 -9.95 10.62 -4.80
C PRO A 59 -8.75 9.77 -5.24
N THR A 60 -8.99 8.55 -5.74
CA THR A 60 -7.93 7.61 -6.17
C THR A 60 -7.80 7.49 -7.68
N GLY A 61 -8.78 7.97 -8.44
CA GLY A 61 -8.84 7.78 -9.89
C GLY A 61 -9.27 6.38 -10.33
N SER A 62 -9.78 5.55 -9.42
CA SER A 62 -10.23 4.19 -9.75
C SER A 62 -11.34 4.14 -10.80
N ILE A 63 -12.07 5.23 -11.03
CA ILE A 63 -13.13 5.36 -12.04
C ILE A 63 -12.64 6.05 -13.34
N ASP A 64 -11.35 6.31 -13.50
CA ASP A 64 -10.78 6.99 -14.67
C ASP A 64 -10.46 6.00 -15.82
N HIS A 65 -11.15 4.87 -15.89
CA HIS A 65 -10.85 3.78 -16.82
C HIS A 65 -11.96 3.57 -17.84
N TRP A 66 -11.55 3.38 -19.09
CA TRP A 66 -12.42 3.15 -20.25
C TRP A 66 -11.86 1.99 -21.06
N LEU A 67 -12.68 0.98 -21.27
CA LEU A 67 -12.30 -0.20 -22.06
C LEU A 67 -13.02 -0.17 -23.40
N PRO A 68 -12.31 -0.27 -24.53
CA PRO A 68 -12.92 -0.49 -25.83
C PRO A 68 -13.49 -1.92 -25.87
N VAL A 69 -14.78 -2.04 -26.10
CA VAL A 69 -15.48 -3.33 -26.20
C VAL A 69 -16.50 -3.28 -27.34
N LEU A 70 -16.84 -4.42 -27.90
CA LEU A 70 -18.02 -4.51 -28.76
C LEU A 70 -19.28 -4.38 -27.90
N ARG A 71 -20.26 -3.63 -28.31
CA ARG A 71 -21.53 -3.46 -27.56
C ARG A 71 -22.16 -4.80 -27.18
N SER A 72 -22.09 -5.80 -28.06
CA SER A 72 -22.59 -7.14 -27.81
C SER A 72 -21.74 -7.95 -26.80
N LYS A 73 -20.55 -7.45 -26.44
CA LYS A 73 -19.60 -8.05 -25.50
C LYS A 73 -19.28 -7.09 -24.34
N ALA A 74 -20.11 -6.06 -24.11
CA ALA A 74 -19.94 -5.19 -22.96
C ALA A 74 -20.02 -5.99 -21.65
N TYR A 75 -19.11 -5.70 -20.73
CA TYR A 75 -19.07 -6.37 -19.44
C TYR A 75 -20.33 -6.04 -18.62
N SER A 76 -21.07 -7.08 -18.25
CA SER A 76 -22.25 -6.96 -17.41
C SER A 76 -21.89 -6.53 -15.98
N LEU A 77 -22.89 -6.06 -15.21
CA LEU A 77 -22.69 -5.76 -13.80
C LEU A 77 -22.17 -6.98 -13.01
N ALA A 78 -22.69 -8.18 -13.30
CA ALA A 78 -22.29 -9.41 -12.62
C ALA A 78 -20.81 -9.77 -12.88
N GLU A 79 -20.33 -9.57 -14.12
CA GLU A 79 -18.91 -9.75 -14.45
C GLU A 79 -18.03 -8.73 -13.72
N GLN A 80 -18.35 -7.43 -13.78
CA GLN A 80 -17.61 -6.39 -13.10
C GLN A 80 -17.57 -6.59 -11.57
N LEU A 81 -18.67 -7.07 -10.96
CA LEU A 81 -18.71 -7.39 -9.53
C LEU A 81 -17.80 -8.58 -9.16
N SER A 82 -17.48 -9.45 -10.11
CA SER A 82 -16.59 -10.58 -9.90
C SER A 82 -15.10 -10.25 -10.06
N TRP A 83 -14.75 -9.08 -10.59
CA TRP A 83 -13.36 -8.72 -10.89
C TRP A 83 -12.52 -8.55 -9.61
N ASP A 84 -11.29 -9.03 -9.68
CA ASP A 84 -10.23 -8.71 -8.73
C ASP A 84 -9.27 -7.65 -9.31
N GLU A 85 -9.15 -7.61 -10.64
CA GLU A 85 -8.39 -6.64 -11.43
C GLU A 85 -9.17 -6.24 -12.69
N LEU A 86 -8.76 -5.14 -13.33
CA LEU A 86 -9.32 -4.78 -14.63
C LEU A 86 -8.93 -5.82 -15.68
N PRO A 87 -9.85 -6.23 -16.55
CA PRO A 87 -9.49 -7.06 -17.70
C PRO A 87 -8.48 -6.32 -18.61
N PRO A 88 -7.56 -7.06 -19.27
CA PRO A 88 -6.57 -6.46 -20.14
C PRO A 88 -7.24 -5.66 -21.26
N ALA A 89 -6.73 -4.46 -21.53
CA ALA A 89 -7.23 -3.62 -22.61
C ALA A 89 -7.00 -4.34 -23.96
N GLN A 90 -8.07 -4.56 -24.70
CA GLN A 90 -8.01 -5.11 -26.06
C GLN A 90 -7.75 -3.98 -27.06
N SER A 91 -6.92 -4.25 -28.07
CA SER A 91 -6.76 -3.25 -29.15
C SER A 91 -8.01 -3.18 -30.01
N VAL A 92 -8.30 -2.01 -30.58
CA VAL A 92 -9.45 -1.84 -31.48
C VAL A 92 -9.30 -2.75 -32.72
N GLU A 93 -8.08 -3.01 -33.14
CA GLU A 93 -7.74 -3.90 -34.26
C GLU A 93 -8.05 -5.36 -33.94
N ASP A 94 -7.73 -5.83 -32.73
CA ASP A 94 -8.06 -7.19 -32.26
C ASP A 94 -9.57 -7.40 -32.14
N LEU A 95 -10.31 -6.38 -31.69
CA LEU A 95 -11.77 -6.42 -31.59
C LEU A 95 -12.45 -6.50 -32.95
N GLN A 96 -11.87 -5.88 -33.98
CA GLN A 96 -12.38 -5.91 -35.36
C GLN A 96 -12.02 -7.21 -36.11
N THR A 97 -10.88 -7.82 -35.78
CA THR A 97 -10.44 -9.09 -36.40
C THR A 97 -11.06 -10.32 -35.73
N ALA A 98 -11.48 -10.27 -34.48
CA ALA A 98 -12.13 -11.37 -33.77
C ALA A 98 -13.53 -11.77 -34.32
N THR A 99 -14.02 -11.09 -35.37
CA THR A 99 -15.23 -11.46 -36.10
C THR A 99 -15.00 -12.49 -37.21
N ILE A 100 -13.75 -12.91 -37.43
CA ILE A 100 -13.39 -13.90 -38.47
C ILE A 100 -12.40 -14.90 -37.83
N ASP A 101 -12.88 -16.05 -37.41
CA ASP A 101 -12.18 -17.28 -37.03
C ASP A 101 -12.13 -17.68 -35.55
N SER A 102 -12.77 -18.82 -35.33
CA SER A 102 -12.40 -19.87 -34.34
C SER A 102 -12.09 -21.15 -35.12
N PRO A 103 -11.41 -22.15 -34.58
CA PRO A 103 -10.55 -22.36 -33.42
C PRO A 103 -9.25 -23.15 -33.70
N ARG A 104 -8.31 -23.26 -32.81
CA ARG A 104 -7.70 -24.54 -32.38
C ARG A 104 -6.63 -24.44 -31.30
N ALA A 105 -6.75 -25.41 -30.38
CA ALA A 105 -5.82 -25.70 -29.29
C ALA A 105 -4.58 -26.49 -29.74
N THR A 106 -3.58 -26.52 -28.88
CA THR A 106 -2.61 -27.61 -28.50
C THR A 106 -1.29 -26.96 -28.08
N ASP A 107 -0.45 -27.41 -27.21
CA ASP A 107 -0.27 -28.48 -26.24
C ASP A 107 1.04 -28.20 -25.47
N HIS A 108 1.02 -28.59 -24.22
CA HIS A 108 2.09 -29.02 -23.31
C HIS A 108 3.58 -28.91 -23.65
N HIS A 109 4.36 -28.44 -22.66
CA HIS A 109 5.54 -29.21 -22.22
C HIS A 109 5.86 -28.97 -20.73
N ALA A 110 5.88 -30.09 -20.00
CA ALA A 110 6.34 -30.23 -18.63
C ALA A 110 7.89 -30.26 -18.57
N PHE A 111 8.47 -29.79 -17.47
CA PHE A 111 9.84 -30.10 -17.11
C PHE A 111 9.93 -30.58 -15.66
N GLU A 112 10.55 -31.74 -15.50
CA GLU A 112 10.69 -32.50 -14.27
C GLU A 112 11.79 -31.98 -13.33
N SER A 113 11.59 -32.32 -12.07
CA SER A 113 12.41 -32.05 -10.90
C SER A 113 13.73 -32.83 -10.88
N ALA A 114 14.76 -32.25 -10.33
CA ALA A 114 15.90 -32.97 -9.76
C ALA A 114 16.09 -32.55 -8.29
N VAL A 115 15.89 -33.52 -7.40
CA VAL A 115 16.15 -33.41 -5.97
C VAL A 115 17.62 -33.81 -5.70
N SER A 116 18.38 -32.97 -5.03
CA SER A 116 19.66 -33.35 -4.44
C SER A 116 19.65 -33.08 -2.94
N SER A 117 19.90 -34.14 -2.18
CA SER A 117 20.02 -34.20 -0.74
C SER A 117 21.31 -33.53 -0.24
N VAL A 118 21.22 -32.67 0.76
CA VAL A 118 22.37 -32.12 1.47
C VAL A 118 22.27 -32.44 2.96
N SER A 119 23.38 -32.95 3.46
CA SER A 119 23.73 -33.43 4.79
C SER A 119 23.56 -32.39 5.90
N ALA A 120 23.20 -32.89 7.09
CA ALA A 120 23.03 -32.10 8.31
C ALA A 120 24.31 -31.40 8.76
N ALA A 121 24.19 -30.10 9.05
CA ALA A 121 25.22 -29.26 9.65
C ALA A 121 25.09 -29.20 11.19
N PRO A 122 26.19 -28.92 11.94
CA PRO A 122 26.24 -28.96 13.39
C PRO A 122 25.44 -27.81 14.06
N ALA A 123 25.03 -28.04 15.30
CA ALA A 123 24.23 -27.13 16.11
C ALA A 123 24.86 -25.73 16.26
N PRO A 124 24.04 -24.64 16.25
CA PRO A 124 24.52 -23.27 16.29
C PRO A 124 25.04 -22.87 17.66
N VAL A 125 26.19 -22.21 17.66
CA VAL A 125 26.74 -21.48 18.83
C VAL A 125 25.86 -20.24 19.04
N VAL A 126 25.26 -20.10 20.22
CA VAL A 126 24.48 -18.93 20.60
C VAL A 126 25.42 -17.73 20.75
N GLN A 127 25.46 -16.88 19.74
CA GLN A 127 26.15 -15.60 19.81
C GLN A 127 25.25 -14.58 20.51
N THR A 128 25.76 -13.95 21.55
CA THR A 128 25.06 -12.88 22.26
C THR A 128 25.12 -11.60 21.43
N ILE A 129 23.96 -11.04 21.11
CA ILE A 129 23.87 -9.78 20.35
C ILE A 129 24.38 -8.65 21.24
N THR A 130 25.52 -8.06 20.89
CA THR A 130 25.94 -6.77 21.44
C THR A 130 25.12 -5.68 20.76
N LYS A 131 24.21 -5.03 21.49
CA LYS A 131 23.33 -3.97 20.93
C LYS A 131 24.19 -2.81 20.37
N PRO A 132 24.16 -2.53 19.08
CA PRO A 132 24.64 -1.25 18.56
C PRO A 132 23.70 -0.12 18.98
N VAL A 133 24.19 1.11 18.99
CA VAL A 133 23.45 2.31 19.45
C VAL A 133 22.18 2.58 18.60
N ALA A 134 22.15 2.13 17.36
CA ALA A 134 20.97 2.10 16.50
C ALA A 134 21.16 1.09 15.36
N TRP A 135 20.13 0.30 15.04
CA TRP A 135 20.18 -0.72 13.98
C TRP A 135 19.84 -0.17 12.59
N GLY A 136 18.95 0.83 12.50
CA GLY A 136 18.49 1.37 11.23
C GLY A 136 19.52 2.22 10.51
N SER A 137 19.42 2.26 9.18
CA SER A 137 20.21 3.14 8.32
C SER A 137 19.83 4.60 8.55
N THR A 138 20.83 5.48 8.51
CA THR A 138 20.65 6.94 8.52
C THR A 138 20.80 7.56 7.13
N VAL A 139 21.14 6.73 6.15
CA VAL A 139 21.27 7.11 4.74
C VAL A 139 20.17 6.45 3.92
N PRO A 140 19.69 7.08 2.84
CA PRO A 140 18.71 6.47 1.96
C PRO A 140 19.35 5.35 1.11
N PRO A 141 18.53 4.51 0.46
CA PRO A 141 18.99 3.61 -0.60
C PRO A 141 19.76 4.38 -1.69
N TRP A 142 20.80 3.78 -2.25
CA TRP A 142 21.69 4.40 -3.25
C TRP A 142 20.95 4.99 -4.47
N SER A 143 19.83 4.40 -4.85
CA SER A 143 19.02 4.84 -5.99
C SER A 143 17.79 5.67 -5.61
N ALA A 144 17.64 6.06 -4.33
CA ALA A 144 16.52 6.88 -3.91
C ALA A 144 16.55 8.27 -4.59
N ALA A 145 15.35 8.82 -4.83
CA ALA A 145 15.26 10.19 -5.29
C ALA A 145 15.69 11.16 -4.18
N HIS A 146 16.16 12.34 -4.57
CA HIS A 146 16.46 13.39 -3.61
C HIS A 146 15.16 13.98 -3.04
N PRO A 147 14.92 13.91 -1.71
CA PRO A 147 13.69 14.39 -1.10
C PRO A 147 13.71 15.90 -0.90
N TYR A 148 12.56 16.53 -1.06
CA TYR A 148 12.32 17.83 -0.43
C TYR A 148 11.99 17.61 1.05
N THR A 149 12.52 18.44 1.93
CA THR A 149 12.24 18.38 3.36
C THR A 149 12.01 19.79 3.93
N ASN A 150 11.11 19.88 4.92
CA ASN A 150 10.83 21.11 5.68
C ASN A 150 10.40 22.31 4.81
N LEU A 151 9.68 22.08 3.71
CA LEU A 151 9.18 23.16 2.84
C LEU A 151 8.20 24.09 3.59
N HIS A 152 7.38 23.50 4.46
CA HIS A 152 6.40 24.20 5.28
C HIS A 152 6.62 23.90 6.75
N GLY A 153 6.74 24.94 7.56
CA GLY A 153 6.97 24.86 9.00
C GLY A 153 5.72 25.23 9.83
N PRO A 154 5.79 25.09 11.16
CA PRO A 154 4.65 25.40 12.04
C PRO A 154 4.18 26.86 11.96
N LYS A 155 5.06 27.81 11.55
CA LYS A 155 4.71 29.22 11.37
C LYS A 155 4.09 29.52 10.00
N THR A 156 4.32 28.66 9.04
CA THR A 156 3.87 28.80 7.64
C THR A 156 3.36 27.46 7.12
N PRO A 157 2.32 26.88 7.76
CA PRO A 157 1.74 25.65 7.26
C PRO A 157 1.05 25.90 5.91
N ILE A 158 0.92 24.87 5.11
CA ILE A 158 0.10 24.88 3.90
C ILE A 158 -1.29 24.31 4.22
N THR A 159 -2.31 24.83 3.56
CA THR A 159 -3.66 24.31 3.68
C THR A 159 -3.91 23.25 2.62
N ALA A 160 -4.35 22.07 3.03
CA ALA A 160 -4.86 21.03 2.15
C ALA A 160 -6.37 20.88 2.33
N THR A 161 -7.06 20.38 1.31
CA THR A 161 -8.49 20.05 1.36
C THR A 161 -8.65 18.54 1.45
N VAL A 162 -9.51 18.06 2.35
CA VAL A 162 -9.89 16.65 2.41
C VAL A 162 -10.75 16.31 1.20
N VAL A 163 -10.31 15.40 0.36
CA VAL A 163 -11.07 14.91 -0.81
C VAL A 163 -11.54 13.46 -0.65
N GLY A 164 -11.08 12.77 0.40
CA GLY A 164 -11.56 11.45 0.78
C GLY A 164 -11.22 11.15 2.25
N ASN A 165 -12.14 10.51 2.96
CA ASN A 165 -11.92 10.03 4.34
C ASN A 165 -12.80 8.80 4.56
N MET A 166 -12.19 7.64 4.77
CA MET A 166 -12.92 6.40 4.93
C MET A 166 -12.21 5.42 5.83
N GLN A 167 -12.99 4.60 6.52
CA GLN A 167 -12.51 3.49 7.31
C GLN A 167 -12.03 2.36 6.38
N VAL A 168 -10.83 1.82 6.62
CA VAL A 168 -10.16 0.80 5.80
C VAL A 168 -9.94 -0.53 6.50
N ASN A 169 -10.40 -0.68 7.70
CA ASN A 169 -10.57 -1.95 8.42
C ASN A 169 -12.07 -2.23 8.62
N GLU A 170 -12.42 -3.44 9.04
CA GLU A 170 -13.82 -3.83 9.22
C GLU A 170 -14.51 -2.96 10.29
N ALA A 171 -15.72 -2.48 9.96
CA ALA A 171 -16.50 -1.66 10.87
C ALA A 171 -16.92 -2.47 12.12
N GLY A 172 -16.93 -1.80 13.29
CA GLY A 172 -17.30 -2.43 14.55
C GLY A 172 -16.15 -3.16 15.25
N THR A 173 -14.93 -3.10 14.73
CA THR A 173 -13.73 -3.56 15.45
C THR A 173 -13.29 -2.54 16.50
N ASP A 174 -12.50 -2.95 17.49
CA ASP A 174 -11.97 -2.09 18.55
C ASP A 174 -11.06 -0.96 18.04
N ASN A 175 -10.56 -1.09 16.82
CA ASN A 175 -9.65 -0.15 16.17
C ASN A 175 -10.28 0.41 14.91
N GLU A 176 -10.48 1.70 14.86
CA GLU A 176 -10.93 2.43 13.69
C GLU A 176 -9.72 3.02 12.97
N THR A 177 -9.49 2.59 11.72
CA THR A 177 -8.36 3.05 10.89
C THR A 177 -8.90 3.65 9.61
N HIS A 178 -8.49 4.88 9.32
CA HIS A 178 -8.94 5.65 8.17
C HIS A 178 -7.85 5.81 7.12
N HIS A 179 -8.26 5.81 5.87
CA HIS A 179 -7.50 6.32 4.73
C HIS A 179 -8.04 7.72 4.41
N ILE A 180 -7.16 8.71 4.47
CA ILE A 180 -7.53 10.11 4.33
C ILE A 180 -6.73 10.71 3.17
N VAL A 181 -7.42 11.27 2.18
CA VAL A 181 -6.80 11.87 1.00
C VAL A 181 -6.86 13.39 1.12
N LEU A 182 -5.68 14.03 1.02
CA LEU A 182 -5.48 15.47 1.12
C LEU A 182 -5.04 16.02 -0.24
N ASP A 183 -5.74 17.02 -0.75
CA ASP A 183 -5.42 17.71 -2.01
C ASP A 183 -4.88 19.12 -1.72
N PHE A 184 -3.76 19.46 -2.36
CA PHE A 184 -3.08 20.75 -2.18
C PHE A 184 -3.39 21.75 -3.31
N GLY A 185 -4.26 21.38 -4.24
CA GLY A 185 -4.63 22.23 -5.38
C GLY A 185 -3.43 22.62 -6.22
N SER A 186 -3.27 23.93 -6.48
CA SER A 186 -2.17 24.48 -7.27
C SER A 186 -0.87 24.70 -6.50
N MET A 187 -0.87 24.52 -5.17
CA MET A 187 0.32 24.72 -4.33
C MET A 187 1.18 23.46 -4.30
N PRO A 188 2.37 23.42 -4.93
CA PRO A 188 3.18 22.21 -4.99
C PRO A 188 3.54 21.68 -3.60
N PHE A 189 3.26 20.40 -3.37
CA PHE A 189 3.67 19.68 -2.17
C PHE A 189 4.30 18.33 -2.53
N PRO A 190 5.54 18.34 -3.05
CA PRO A 190 6.22 17.14 -3.50
C PRO A 190 6.59 16.24 -2.31
N VAL A 191 6.20 14.97 -2.40
CA VAL A 191 6.54 13.92 -1.43
C VAL A 191 7.09 12.69 -2.14
N LEU A 192 7.88 11.89 -1.42
CA LEU A 192 8.36 10.58 -1.85
C LEU A 192 7.79 9.49 -0.93
N GLU A 193 7.71 8.28 -1.45
CA GLU A 193 7.35 7.09 -0.68
C GLU A 193 8.32 6.93 0.50
N GLY A 194 7.74 6.78 1.70
CA GLY A 194 8.48 6.70 2.96
C GLY A 194 8.67 8.03 3.68
N GLN A 195 8.35 9.17 3.06
CA GLN A 195 8.30 10.45 3.81
C GLN A 195 7.05 10.54 4.68
N SER A 196 7.08 11.46 5.63
CA SER A 196 5.95 11.81 6.49
C SER A 196 5.60 13.31 6.36
N ILE A 197 4.36 13.63 6.77
CA ILE A 197 3.90 15.00 6.91
C ILE A 197 3.42 15.26 8.33
N GLY A 198 3.41 16.51 8.75
CA GLY A 198 2.85 16.91 10.04
C GLY A 198 1.47 17.53 9.87
N ILE A 199 0.53 17.08 10.67
CA ILE A 199 -0.81 17.66 10.78
C ILE A 199 -0.87 18.54 12.00
N VAL A 200 -1.32 19.79 11.83
CA VAL A 200 -1.51 20.75 12.90
C VAL A 200 -2.98 20.76 13.30
N PRO A 201 -3.35 20.11 14.42
CA PRO A 201 -4.74 20.14 14.87
C PRO A 201 -5.15 21.55 15.31
N PRO A 202 -6.39 21.99 15.04
CA PRO A 202 -6.89 23.28 15.50
C PRO A 202 -7.05 23.33 17.03
N GLY A 203 -7.11 24.54 17.58
CA GLY A 203 -7.34 24.77 19.01
C GLY A 203 -6.08 24.81 19.86
N VAL A 204 -6.29 24.74 21.17
CA VAL A 204 -5.25 24.87 22.20
C VAL A 204 -5.37 23.77 23.25
N ASP A 205 -4.27 23.45 23.90
CA ASP A 205 -4.22 22.54 25.03
C ASP A 205 -4.82 23.17 26.32
N ALA A 206 -4.83 22.41 27.40
CA ALA A 206 -5.33 22.88 28.71
C ALA A 206 -4.57 24.09 29.28
N ASN A 207 -3.40 24.40 28.75
CA ASN A 207 -2.57 25.53 29.15
C ASN A 207 -2.71 26.74 28.18
N GLY A 208 -3.64 26.66 27.22
CA GLY A 208 -3.85 27.71 26.22
C GLY A 208 -2.80 27.74 25.11
N LYS A 209 -1.95 26.73 24.96
CA LYS A 209 -0.94 26.63 23.89
C LYS A 209 -1.52 25.89 22.69
N PRO A 210 -1.19 26.32 21.45
CA PRO A 210 -1.56 25.60 20.24
C PRO A 210 -1.14 24.12 20.31
N HIS A 211 -1.98 23.23 19.80
CA HIS A 211 -1.64 21.81 19.72
C HIS A 211 -0.38 21.60 18.88
N HIS A 212 0.48 20.68 19.34
CA HIS A 212 1.65 20.26 18.58
C HIS A 212 1.23 19.47 17.35
N ALA A 213 1.92 19.68 16.22
CA ALA A 213 1.77 18.85 15.04
C ALA A 213 2.10 17.39 15.36
N ARG A 214 1.39 16.47 14.69
CA ARG A 214 1.68 15.03 14.72
C ARG A 214 2.09 14.58 13.32
N GLN A 215 3.14 13.77 13.25
CA GLN A 215 3.63 13.23 12.00
C GLN A 215 2.85 11.96 11.63
N TYR A 216 2.63 11.82 10.32
CA TYR A 216 1.99 10.67 9.69
C TYR A 216 2.78 10.31 8.43
N SER A 217 3.14 9.04 8.29
CA SER A 217 3.78 8.54 7.07
C SER A 217 2.81 8.63 5.89
N VAL A 218 3.32 9.03 4.73
CA VAL A 218 2.55 9.13 3.50
C VAL A 218 2.21 7.72 3.01
N ALA A 219 0.94 7.49 2.65
CA ALA A 219 0.43 6.20 2.20
C ALA A 219 0.22 6.12 0.68
N SER A 220 0.43 7.21 -0.04
CA SER A 220 0.33 7.30 -1.50
C SER A 220 1.70 7.38 -2.17
N PRO A 221 1.81 7.03 -3.45
CA PRO A 221 3.01 7.26 -4.22
C PRO A 221 3.23 8.74 -4.55
N ARG A 222 4.47 9.07 -4.97
CA ARG A 222 4.94 10.45 -5.26
C ARG A 222 4.17 11.20 -6.34
N ASN A 223 3.50 10.50 -7.23
CA ASN A 223 2.68 11.11 -8.28
C ASN A 223 1.20 11.28 -7.88
N GLY A 224 0.91 11.26 -6.59
CA GLY A 224 -0.41 11.44 -5.99
C GLY A 224 -1.14 10.14 -5.69
N GLU A 225 -2.09 10.17 -4.78
CA GLU A 225 -3.05 9.09 -4.59
C GLU A 225 -3.82 8.87 -5.90
N ARG A 226 -4.36 9.92 -6.47
CA ARG A 226 -4.83 9.97 -7.85
C ARG A 226 -3.67 10.41 -8.76
N PRO A 227 -3.27 9.60 -9.75
CA PRO A 227 -2.17 9.93 -10.65
C PRO A 227 -2.36 11.28 -11.35
N GLY A 228 -1.33 12.13 -11.30
CA GLY A 228 -1.36 13.45 -11.94
C GLY A 228 -2.06 14.55 -11.13
N TYR A 229 -2.57 14.25 -9.94
CA TYR A 229 -3.13 15.23 -9.01
C TYR A 229 -2.13 15.54 -7.90
N ASN A 230 -2.16 16.78 -7.40
CA ASN A 230 -1.31 17.24 -6.31
C ASN A 230 -1.92 16.85 -4.95
N ASN A 231 -2.08 15.56 -4.75
CA ASN A 231 -2.68 14.99 -3.55
C ASN A 231 -1.82 13.88 -2.96
N LEU A 232 -2.05 13.56 -1.71
CA LEU A 232 -1.45 12.44 -1.01
C LEU A 232 -2.46 11.80 -0.06
N SER A 233 -2.13 10.63 0.45
CA SER A 233 -2.98 9.97 1.45
C SER A 233 -2.22 9.61 2.73
N LEU A 234 -2.98 9.47 3.81
CA LEU A 234 -2.55 9.05 5.13
C LEU A 234 -3.32 7.82 5.58
N THR A 235 -2.68 6.95 6.37
CA THR A 235 -3.36 5.89 7.13
C THR A 235 -3.36 6.27 8.60
N VAL A 236 -4.52 6.57 9.15
CA VAL A 236 -4.67 7.12 10.51
C VAL A 236 -5.55 6.22 11.35
N LYS A 237 -4.99 5.72 12.46
CA LYS A 237 -5.78 5.02 13.47
C LYS A 237 -6.35 6.03 14.48
N ARG A 238 -7.65 5.97 14.75
CA ARG A 238 -8.29 6.72 15.83
C ARG A 238 -7.79 6.23 17.17
N VAL A 239 -7.17 7.12 17.95
CA VAL A 239 -6.63 6.80 19.27
C VAL A 239 -7.67 7.13 20.34
N VAL A 240 -8.23 6.09 20.95
CA VAL A 240 -9.26 6.17 22.00
C VAL A 240 -8.81 5.53 23.32
N GLN A 241 -7.64 4.88 23.34
CA GLN A 241 -7.04 4.27 24.51
C GLN A 241 -5.53 4.51 24.53
N ASP A 242 -4.97 4.68 25.72
CA ASP A 242 -3.51 4.71 25.91
C ASP A 242 -2.90 3.29 25.94
N HIS A 243 -1.59 3.20 26.18
CA HIS A 243 -0.87 1.91 26.23
C HIS A 243 -1.29 1.03 27.43
N GLN A 244 -1.94 1.61 28.43
CA GLN A 244 -2.43 0.93 29.63
C GLN A 244 -3.90 0.52 29.50
N GLY A 245 -4.57 0.91 28.40
CA GLY A 245 -5.98 0.65 28.14
C GLY A 245 -6.94 1.68 28.75
N ASN A 246 -6.42 2.79 29.32
CA ASN A 246 -7.26 3.87 29.81
C ASN A 246 -7.88 4.64 28.64
N ALA A 247 -9.13 5.06 28.77
CA ALA A 247 -9.79 5.87 27.76
C ALA A 247 -9.09 7.24 27.63
N ILE A 248 -8.69 7.58 26.42
CA ILE A 248 -8.14 8.90 26.07
C ILE A 248 -8.76 9.38 24.75
N HIS A 249 -8.62 10.67 24.49
CA HIS A 249 -9.01 11.26 23.21
C HIS A 249 -7.76 11.81 22.52
N GLY A 250 -7.20 11.03 21.60
CA GLY A 250 -6.02 11.45 20.82
C GLY A 250 -6.37 12.64 19.93
N VAL A 251 -5.82 13.83 20.24
CA VAL A 251 -6.21 15.10 19.58
C VAL A 251 -6.14 15.04 18.06
N ALA A 252 -4.95 14.75 17.50
CA ALA A 252 -4.76 14.77 16.06
C ALA A 252 -5.48 13.62 15.33
N SER A 253 -5.47 12.41 15.90
CA SER A 253 -6.07 11.24 15.25
C SER A 253 -7.60 11.33 15.21
N ASN A 254 -8.24 11.78 16.30
CA ASN A 254 -9.69 11.99 16.30
C ASN A 254 -10.08 13.15 15.39
N TYR A 255 -9.33 14.28 15.45
CA TYR A 255 -9.53 15.38 14.50
C TYR A 255 -9.53 14.89 13.06
N LEU A 256 -8.48 14.16 12.63
CA LEU A 256 -8.37 13.66 11.27
C LEU A 256 -9.48 12.67 10.88
N CYS A 257 -9.82 11.74 11.77
CA CYS A 257 -10.88 10.75 11.50
C CYS A 257 -12.29 11.37 11.43
N ASP A 258 -12.51 12.54 12.05
CA ASP A 258 -13.79 13.25 12.05
C ASP A 258 -13.99 14.18 10.84
N LEU A 259 -12.93 14.50 10.10
CA LEU A 259 -12.98 15.37 8.92
C LEU A 259 -13.89 14.81 7.83
N LYS A 260 -14.53 15.73 7.12
CA LYS A 260 -15.39 15.44 5.98
C LYS A 260 -14.76 15.96 4.69
N THR A 261 -15.17 15.39 3.56
CA THR A 261 -14.80 15.92 2.24
C THR A 261 -15.17 17.41 2.16
N GLY A 262 -14.19 18.24 1.74
CA GLY A 262 -14.28 19.69 1.69
C GLY A 262 -13.68 20.42 2.89
N ASP A 263 -13.41 19.73 4.00
CA ASP A 263 -12.76 20.34 5.17
C ASP A 263 -11.30 20.70 4.87
N SER A 264 -10.81 21.74 5.56
CA SER A 264 -9.43 22.22 5.42
C SER A 264 -8.54 21.69 6.53
N VAL A 265 -7.29 21.34 6.20
CA VAL A 265 -6.29 20.82 7.12
C VAL A 265 -5.00 21.61 6.99
N GLN A 266 -4.41 21.98 8.12
CA GLN A 266 -3.08 22.62 8.16
C GLN A 266 -1.99 21.56 8.18
N VAL A 267 -1.09 21.61 7.18
CA VAL A 267 -0.03 20.62 6.93
C VAL A 267 1.33 21.30 6.96
N ILE A 268 2.30 20.59 7.54
CA ILE A 268 3.72 20.98 7.55
C ILE A 268 4.58 19.82 7.02
N GLY A 269 5.79 20.12 6.62
CA GLY A 269 6.73 19.14 6.07
C GLY A 269 7.02 19.42 4.59
N PRO A 270 7.29 18.37 3.78
CA PRO A 270 7.45 16.96 4.17
C PRO A 270 8.68 16.72 5.05
N PHE A 271 8.74 15.56 5.71
CA PHE A 271 9.83 15.15 6.59
C PHE A 271 10.39 13.79 6.15
N GLY A 272 11.62 13.52 6.56
CA GLY A 272 12.31 12.25 6.29
C GLY A 272 13.21 12.32 5.06
N SER A 273 14.42 11.77 5.21
CA SER A 273 15.44 11.76 4.15
C SER A 273 16.16 10.41 3.99
N SER A 274 15.91 9.44 4.88
CA SER A 274 16.56 8.13 4.85
C SER A 274 15.59 7.00 4.52
N PHE A 275 14.40 6.97 5.10
CA PHE A 275 13.38 5.94 4.87
C PHE A 275 12.69 6.17 3.51
N LEU A 276 13.44 6.03 2.42
CA LEU A 276 12.98 6.31 1.06
C LEU A 276 13.01 5.04 0.21
N MET A 277 12.08 4.95 -0.74
CA MET A 277 12.03 3.84 -1.69
C MET A 277 13.17 3.93 -2.72
N PRO A 278 13.85 2.80 -3.07
CA PRO A 278 14.80 2.78 -4.17
C PRO A 278 14.09 2.96 -5.52
N ASN A 279 14.67 3.81 -6.38
CA ASN A 279 14.13 4.04 -7.73
C ASN A 279 14.52 2.94 -8.73
N HIS A 280 15.56 2.16 -8.43
CA HIS A 280 15.97 1.07 -9.31
C HIS A 280 14.87 0.00 -9.37
N PRO A 281 14.25 -0.25 -10.55
CA PRO A 281 13.07 -1.10 -10.64
C PRO A 281 13.37 -2.59 -10.34
N GLY A 282 14.62 -3.01 -10.46
CA GLY A 282 15.07 -4.36 -10.10
C GLY A 282 15.32 -4.58 -8.60
N SER A 283 15.28 -3.53 -7.76
CA SER A 283 15.48 -3.68 -6.32
C SER A 283 14.36 -4.50 -5.68
N HIS A 284 14.74 -5.47 -4.86
CA HIS A 284 13.81 -6.21 -4.01
C HIS A 284 13.42 -5.37 -2.79
N ILE A 285 12.16 -5.40 -2.40
CA ILE A 285 11.65 -4.63 -1.26
C ILE A 285 10.95 -5.60 -0.29
N VAL A 286 11.52 -5.76 0.89
CA VAL A 286 10.95 -6.52 2.00
C VAL A 286 10.31 -5.53 2.97
N MET A 287 9.00 -5.55 3.05
CA MET A 287 8.18 -4.65 3.85
C MET A 287 7.67 -5.39 5.09
N ILE A 288 7.94 -4.85 6.27
CA ILE A 288 7.59 -5.47 7.55
C ILE A 288 6.84 -4.43 8.37
N CYS A 289 5.56 -4.67 8.66
CA CYS A 289 4.74 -3.66 9.32
C CYS A 289 3.67 -4.23 10.28
N THR A 290 3.16 -3.35 11.14
CA THR A 290 1.97 -3.59 11.95
C THR A 290 1.07 -2.36 11.96
N GLY A 291 -0.23 -2.56 11.90
CA GLY A 291 -1.22 -1.48 12.00
C GLY A 291 -0.99 -0.37 10.96
N THR A 292 -0.88 0.88 11.43
CA THR A 292 -0.66 2.06 10.56
C THR A 292 0.74 2.15 9.97
N GLY A 293 1.69 1.31 10.40
CA GLY A 293 2.97 1.13 9.71
C GLY A 293 2.82 0.61 8.27
N SER A 294 1.63 0.18 7.89
CA SER A 294 1.27 -0.15 6.50
C SER A 294 1.26 1.06 5.56
N ALA A 295 1.20 2.29 6.07
CA ALA A 295 1.12 3.50 5.25
C ALA A 295 2.26 3.62 4.22
N PRO A 296 3.55 3.66 4.62
CA PRO A 296 4.64 3.74 3.65
C PRO A 296 4.71 2.50 2.75
N MET A 297 4.36 1.32 3.27
CA MET A 297 4.36 0.07 2.50
C MET A 297 3.36 0.12 1.34
N ARG A 298 2.16 0.69 1.59
CA ARG A 298 1.16 0.92 0.56
C ARG A 298 1.67 1.89 -0.51
N GLY A 299 2.27 3.01 -0.12
CA GLY A 299 2.86 3.97 -1.06
C GLY A 299 3.90 3.33 -1.98
N MET A 300 4.80 2.51 -1.43
CA MET A 300 5.82 1.77 -2.17
C MET A 300 5.21 0.73 -3.11
N THR A 301 4.21 -0.04 -2.64
CA THR A 301 3.50 -1.05 -3.44
C THR A 301 2.79 -0.41 -4.62
N GLU A 302 2.03 0.66 -4.39
CA GLU A 302 1.32 1.41 -5.44
C GLU A 302 2.28 2.02 -6.46
N TRP A 303 3.42 2.55 -6.03
CA TRP A 303 4.43 3.06 -6.94
C TRP A 303 5.00 1.95 -7.84
N ARG A 304 5.32 0.78 -7.27
CA ARG A 304 5.77 -0.39 -8.06
C ARG A 304 4.72 -0.86 -9.04
N ARG A 305 3.45 -0.92 -8.65
CA ARG A 305 2.33 -1.27 -9.54
C ARG A 305 2.26 -0.32 -10.73
N ARG A 306 2.38 0.99 -10.50
CA ARG A 306 2.39 2.00 -11.57
C ARG A 306 3.60 1.89 -12.49
N ILE A 307 4.78 1.57 -11.97
CA ILE A 307 5.98 1.32 -12.79
C ILE A 307 5.78 0.07 -13.64
N GLN A 308 5.23 -1.00 -13.08
CA GLN A 308 4.93 -2.24 -13.82
C GLN A 308 3.94 -1.96 -14.96
N ALA A 309 2.83 -1.28 -14.68
CA ALA A 309 1.84 -0.91 -15.68
C ALA A 309 2.42 -0.01 -16.80
N SER A 310 3.45 0.78 -16.50
CA SER A 310 4.15 1.60 -17.50
C SER A 310 5.22 0.84 -18.32
N GLY A 311 5.39 -0.46 -18.08
CA GLY A 311 6.42 -1.27 -18.73
C GLY A 311 7.86 -1.02 -18.25
N LYS A 312 8.04 -0.27 -17.17
CA LYS A 312 9.36 0.11 -16.60
C LYS A 312 9.80 -0.77 -15.43
N PHE A 313 9.05 -1.81 -15.12
CA PHE A 313 9.37 -2.73 -14.03
C PHE A 313 10.35 -3.81 -14.51
N ALA A 314 11.46 -3.99 -13.79
CA ALA A 314 12.51 -4.94 -14.14
C ALA A 314 12.47 -6.26 -13.34
N GLY A 315 11.41 -6.48 -12.55
CA GLY A 315 11.17 -7.74 -11.86
C GLY A 315 11.77 -7.87 -10.46
N GLY A 316 12.05 -6.76 -9.77
CA GLY A 316 12.40 -6.81 -8.33
C GLY A 316 11.22 -7.32 -7.51
N LYS A 317 11.49 -8.26 -6.57
CA LYS A 317 10.46 -8.85 -5.71
C LYS A 317 9.87 -7.85 -4.72
N LEU A 318 8.59 -7.97 -4.44
CA LEU A 318 7.92 -7.34 -3.29
C LEU A 318 7.50 -8.42 -2.31
N LEU A 319 7.93 -8.32 -1.05
CA LEU A 319 7.48 -9.18 0.04
C LEU A 319 6.86 -8.29 1.12
N LEU A 320 5.69 -8.67 1.61
CA LEU A 320 5.00 -7.96 2.69
C LEU A 320 4.73 -8.91 3.88
N PHE A 321 5.33 -8.61 5.01
CA PHE A 321 5.01 -9.22 6.31
C PHE A 321 4.15 -8.25 7.10
N PHE A 322 2.88 -8.60 7.33
CA PHE A 322 1.93 -7.70 7.96
C PHE A 322 1.29 -8.33 9.19
N GLY A 323 1.53 -7.74 10.36
CA GLY A 323 0.97 -8.17 11.64
C GLY A 323 -0.23 -7.33 12.07
N ALA A 324 -1.30 -7.99 12.54
CA ALA A 324 -2.47 -7.37 13.15
C ALA A 324 -2.97 -8.17 14.36
N ARG A 325 -3.95 -7.64 15.10
CA ARG A 325 -4.59 -8.42 16.15
C ARG A 325 -5.48 -9.50 15.56
N THR A 326 -6.35 -9.11 14.64
CA THR A 326 -7.24 -10.00 13.90
C THR A 326 -7.25 -9.60 12.42
N GLN A 327 -7.79 -10.45 11.56
CA GLN A 327 -7.97 -10.14 10.14
C GLN A 327 -8.85 -8.91 9.92
N GLN A 328 -9.90 -8.74 10.72
CA GLN A 328 -10.84 -7.62 10.64
C GLN A 328 -10.20 -6.27 10.96
N GLU A 329 -9.16 -6.28 11.81
CA GLU A 329 -8.41 -5.07 12.17
C GLU A 329 -7.31 -4.70 11.17
N LEU A 330 -7.04 -5.54 10.15
CA LEU A 330 -5.99 -5.30 9.15
C LEU A 330 -6.45 -4.23 8.15
N PRO A 331 -5.77 -3.07 8.08
CA PRO A 331 -6.07 -2.06 7.07
C PRO A 331 -5.87 -2.60 5.66
N TYR A 332 -6.77 -2.25 4.74
CA TYR A 332 -6.70 -2.62 3.32
C TYR A 332 -6.77 -4.13 3.04
N PHE A 333 -7.23 -4.96 3.97
CA PHE A 333 -7.18 -6.42 3.80
C PHE A 333 -7.84 -6.89 2.50
N GLY A 334 -9.03 -6.39 2.18
CA GLY A 334 -9.72 -6.70 0.94
C GLY A 334 -8.94 -6.32 -0.33
N PRO A 335 -8.49 -5.07 -0.47
CA PRO A 335 -7.62 -4.65 -1.58
C PRO A 335 -6.30 -5.43 -1.66
N LEU A 336 -5.65 -5.71 -0.52
CA LEU A 336 -4.40 -6.49 -0.50
C LEU A 336 -4.59 -7.89 -1.06
N GLN A 337 -5.70 -8.56 -0.75
CA GLN A 337 -5.99 -9.91 -1.27
C GLN A 337 -6.20 -9.96 -2.78
N LYS A 338 -6.48 -8.83 -3.41
CA LYS A 338 -6.69 -8.72 -4.86
C LYS A 338 -5.40 -8.52 -5.65
N LEU A 339 -4.29 -8.17 -4.99
CA LEU A 339 -3.02 -8.02 -5.67
C LEU A 339 -2.51 -9.36 -6.20
N PRO A 340 -2.00 -9.41 -7.44
CA PRO A 340 -1.47 -10.63 -8.03
C PRO A 340 -0.31 -11.21 -7.22
N LYS A 341 -0.32 -12.52 -7.01
CA LYS A 341 0.72 -13.20 -6.19
C LYS A 341 2.10 -13.19 -6.82
N ASP A 342 2.19 -13.05 -8.12
CA ASP A 342 3.43 -12.88 -8.86
C ASP A 342 3.98 -11.44 -8.79
N PHE A 343 3.13 -10.48 -8.40
CA PHE A 343 3.52 -9.10 -8.17
C PHE A 343 4.03 -8.88 -6.74
N ILE A 344 3.33 -9.41 -5.73
CA ILE A 344 3.69 -9.25 -4.31
C ILE A 344 3.39 -10.53 -3.53
N ASP A 345 4.38 -11.01 -2.77
CA ASP A 345 4.19 -12.10 -1.82
C ASP A 345 3.84 -11.55 -0.43
N MET A 346 2.72 -12.03 0.14
CA MET A 346 2.14 -11.48 1.37
C MET A 346 2.01 -12.52 2.46
N HIS A 347 2.59 -12.23 3.63
CA HIS A 347 2.58 -13.05 4.82
C HIS A 347 1.87 -12.31 5.97
N PHE A 348 0.74 -12.85 6.41
CA PHE A 348 -0.05 -12.27 7.49
C PHE A 348 0.18 -12.99 8.82
N ALA A 349 0.24 -12.23 9.93
CA ALA A 349 0.33 -12.75 11.29
C ALA A 349 -0.75 -12.12 12.17
N PHE A 350 -1.55 -12.97 12.84
CA PHE A 350 -2.64 -12.53 13.70
C PHE A 350 -2.41 -12.97 15.14
N SER A 351 -2.44 -12.00 16.08
CA SER A 351 -2.12 -12.25 17.48
C SER A 351 -3.33 -12.53 18.37
N ARG A 352 -4.56 -12.36 17.87
CA ARG A 352 -5.80 -12.51 18.64
C ARG A 352 -6.90 -13.25 17.87
N THR A 353 -6.55 -14.19 17.00
CA THR A 353 -7.54 -15.03 16.34
C THR A 353 -8.11 -16.04 17.36
N PRO A 354 -9.44 -16.10 17.54
CA PRO A 354 -10.05 -17.06 18.47
C PRO A 354 -9.69 -18.50 18.09
N GLY A 355 -9.25 -19.29 19.09
CA GLY A 355 -8.91 -20.70 18.91
C GLY A 355 -7.59 -20.99 18.18
N ALA A 356 -6.85 -19.97 17.78
CA ALA A 356 -5.52 -20.12 17.16
C ALA A 356 -4.39 -19.61 18.10
N PRO A 357 -3.17 -20.16 17.98
CA PRO A 357 -2.03 -19.64 18.72
C PRO A 357 -1.73 -18.20 18.29
N LYS A 358 -1.22 -17.40 19.23
CA LYS A 358 -0.77 -16.04 18.92
C LYS A 358 0.39 -16.09 17.94
N ARG A 359 0.28 -15.35 16.84
CA ARG A 359 1.36 -15.17 15.87
C ARG A 359 1.65 -13.69 15.68
N TYR A 360 2.93 -13.40 15.59
CA TYR A 360 3.45 -12.05 15.33
C TYR A 360 4.18 -12.02 13.99
N VAL A 361 4.48 -10.82 13.50
CA VAL A 361 5.13 -10.64 12.19
C VAL A 361 6.47 -11.37 12.09
N GLN A 362 7.25 -11.41 13.17
CA GLN A 362 8.53 -12.13 13.23
C GLN A 362 8.37 -13.65 13.10
N ASP A 363 7.21 -14.22 13.45
CA ASP A 363 6.94 -15.64 13.28
C ASP A 363 6.70 -15.97 11.80
N ALA A 364 5.96 -15.09 11.10
CA ALA A 364 5.77 -15.21 9.65
C ALA A 364 7.11 -15.05 8.88
N MET A 365 8.02 -14.19 9.37
CA MET A 365 9.37 -14.06 8.80
C MET A 365 10.18 -15.34 8.95
N ARG A 366 10.11 -16.02 10.11
CA ARG A 366 10.80 -17.30 10.32
C ARG A 366 10.26 -18.41 9.43
N ASP A 367 8.95 -18.41 9.12
CA ASP A 367 8.37 -19.35 8.17
C ASP A 367 8.94 -19.18 6.76
N ALA A 368 9.27 -17.94 6.37
CA ALA A 368 9.91 -17.60 5.09
C ALA A 368 11.45 -17.54 5.18
N SER A 369 12.07 -18.20 6.17
CA SER A 369 13.50 -18.09 6.49
C SER A 369 14.43 -18.35 5.32
N THR A 370 14.14 -19.35 4.49
CA THR A 370 14.97 -19.70 3.32
C THR A 370 15.02 -18.57 2.29
N GLU A 371 13.88 -17.96 1.99
CA GLU A 371 13.81 -16.85 1.05
C GLU A 371 14.49 -15.60 1.63
N LEU A 372 14.18 -15.27 2.89
CA LEU A 372 14.78 -14.10 3.56
C LEU A 372 16.30 -14.24 3.72
N ALA A 373 16.82 -15.44 3.93
CA ALA A 373 18.27 -15.68 3.98
C ALA A 373 18.96 -15.37 2.64
N GLY A 374 18.34 -15.72 1.52
CA GLY A 374 18.82 -15.34 0.18
C GLY A 374 18.77 -13.82 -0.04
N LEU A 375 17.68 -13.18 0.39
CA LEU A 375 17.49 -11.73 0.26
C LEU A 375 18.42 -10.91 1.15
N LEU A 376 18.83 -11.42 2.32
CA LEU A 376 19.85 -10.78 3.17
C LEU A 376 21.21 -10.67 2.48
N GLN A 377 21.53 -11.64 1.61
CA GLN A 377 22.81 -11.69 0.86
C GLN A 377 22.73 -10.90 -0.46
N ASP A 378 21.55 -10.62 -0.96
CA ASP A 378 21.37 -9.92 -2.24
C ASP A 378 21.53 -8.41 -2.04
N PRO A 379 22.53 -7.75 -2.68
CA PRO A 379 22.77 -6.31 -2.55
C PRO A 379 21.66 -5.44 -3.13
N GLN A 380 20.76 -6.00 -3.94
CA GLN A 380 19.59 -5.30 -4.46
C GLN A 380 18.41 -5.28 -3.47
N THR A 381 18.50 -5.98 -2.35
CA THR A 381 17.40 -6.09 -1.38
C THR A 381 17.44 -4.97 -0.34
N HIS A 382 16.28 -4.35 -0.12
CA HIS A 382 16.06 -3.30 0.87
C HIS A 382 14.96 -3.73 1.84
N PHE A 383 15.21 -3.62 3.14
CA PHE A 383 14.30 -3.97 4.22
C PHE A 383 13.70 -2.71 4.85
N TYR A 384 12.39 -2.69 5.00
CA TYR A 384 11.63 -1.58 5.60
C TYR A 384 10.82 -2.10 6.77
N VAL A 385 11.01 -1.50 7.93
CA VAL A 385 10.29 -1.86 9.16
C VAL A 385 9.54 -0.63 9.66
N CYS A 386 8.21 -0.70 9.71
CA CYS A 386 7.39 0.41 10.19
C CYS A 386 6.29 -0.09 11.13
N GLY A 387 6.14 0.55 12.28
CA GLY A 387 5.12 0.21 13.27
C GLY A 387 5.57 0.42 14.71
N LEU A 388 5.05 -0.41 15.62
CA LEU A 388 5.34 -0.26 17.05
C LEU A 388 6.81 -0.57 17.40
N LYS A 389 7.38 0.22 18.31
CA LYS A 389 8.77 0.01 18.79
C LYS A 389 9.01 -1.39 19.36
N SER A 390 8.03 -1.97 20.03
CA SER A 390 8.12 -3.34 20.54
C SER A 390 8.19 -4.42 19.44
N MET A 391 7.70 -4.13 18.22
CA MET A 391 7.82 -5.02 17.08
C MET A 391 9.26 -5.04 16.54
N GLU A 392 9.95 -3.90 16.54
CA GLU A 392 11.31 -3.76 16.00
C GLU A 392 12.27 -4.79 16.59
N GLU A 393 12.26 -4.96 17.91
CA GLU A 393 13.14 -5.93 18.58
C GLU A 393 12.87 -7.37 18.10
N GLY A 394 11.59 -7.74 17.97
CA GLY A 394 11.21 -9.06 17.45
C GLY A 394 11.61 -9.30 16.00
N VAL A 395 11.48 -8.27 15.17
CA VAL A 395 11.89 -8.31 13.74
C VAL A 395 13.41 -8.44 13.60
N LEU A 396 14.17 -7.64 14.33
CA LEU A 396 15.64 -7.70 14.31
C LEU A 396 16.14 -9.05 14.84
N GLN A 397 15.50 -9.61 15.88
CA GLN A 397 15.83 -10.95 16.37
C GLN A 397 15.52 -12.03 15.32
N ALA A 398 14.39 -11.90 14.57
CA ALA A 398 14.08 -12.85 13.51
C ALA A 398 15.10 -12.78 12.35
N LEU A 399 15.52 -11.58 11.93
CA LEU A 399 16.56 -11.41 10.93
C LEU A 399 17.89 -12.01 11.38
N HIS A 400 18.26 -11.82 12.66
CA HIS A 400 19.42 -12.47 13.26
C HIS A 400 19.32 -13.99 13.20
N ASP A 401 18.21 -14.57 13.65
CA ASP A 401 18.00 -16.02 13.69
C ASP A 401 18.07 -16.62 12.27
N ILE A 402 17.49 -15.92 11.28
CA ILE A 402 17.52 -16.31 9.87
C ILE A 402 18.94 -16.27 9.31
N ALA A 403 19.69 -15.19 9.58
CA ALA A 403 21.08 -15.06 9.13
C ALA A 403 21.95 -16.16 9.73
N VAL A 404 21.89 -16.36 11.03
CA VAL A 404 22.68 -17.41 11.74
C VAL A 404 22.28 -18.80 11.26
N GLY A 405 20.97 -19.06 11.08
CA GLY A 405 20.47 -20.33 10.54
C GLY A 405 20.97 -20.65 9.12
N ALA A 406 21.27 -19.61 8.34
CA ALA A 406 21.87 -19.72 7.00
C ALA A 406 23.41 -19.71 7.02
N GLY A 407 24.07 -19.71 8.20
CA GLY A 407 25.51 -19.67 8.33
C GLY A 407 26.15 -18.30 8.07
N LEU A 408 25.36 -17.21 8.10
CA LEU A 408 25.85 -15.85 7.90
C LEU A 408 26.29 -15.23 9.24
N ASP A 409 27.33 -14.39 9.20
CA ASP A 409 27.68 -13.53 10.32
C ASP A 409 26.71 -12.33 10.38
N TRP A 410 25.79 -12.37 11.34
CA TRP A 410 24.78 -11.32 11.50
C TRP A 410 25.39 -9.92 11.70
N ASN A 411 26.49 -9.80 12.44
CA ASN A 411 27.09 -8.49 12.69
C ASN A 411 27.60 -7.86 11.39
N LEU A 412 28.21 -8.65 10.51
CA LEU A 412 28.66 -8.19 9.20
C LEU A 412 27.47 -7.86 8.28
N VAL A 413 26.46 -8.72 8.25
CA VAL A 413 25.25 -8.49 7.45
C VAL A 413 24.52 -7.22 7.91
N ALA A 414 24.27 -7.07 9.20
CA ALA A 414 23.53 -5.92 9.75
C ALA A 414 24.29 -4.60 9.55
N GLU A 415 25.62 -4.60 9.73
CA GLU A 415 26.44 -3.42 9.48
C GLU A 415 26.44 -3.04 7.99
N GLY A 416 26.55 -4.01 7.09
CA GLY A 416 26.46 -3.79 5.64
C GLY A 416 25.09 -3.23 5.25
N LEU A 417 23.99 -3.82 5.72
CA LEU A 417 22.63 -3.34 5.49
C LEU A 417 22.45 -1.88 5.95
N LYS A 418 23.01 -1.55 7.13
CA LYS A 418 22.94 -0.21 7.69
C LYS A 418 23.73 0.81 6.88
N GLN A 419 24.99 0.50 6.54
CA GLN A 419 25.87 1.42 5.81
C GLN A 419 25.38 1.68 4.38
N GLU A 420 24.82 0.65 3.73
CA GLU A 420 24.32 0.72 2.35
C GLU A 420 22.89 1.27 2.23
N GLY A 421 22.28 1.71 3.31
CA GLY A 421 20.90 2.23 3.28
C GLY A 421 19.85 1.15 3.02
N ARG A 422 20.14 -0.12 3.31
CA ARG A 422 19.28 -1.26 2.98
C ARG A 422 18.40 -1.75 4.14
N LEU A 423 18.62 -1.26 5.38
CA LEU A 423 17.75 -1.53 6.53
C LEU A 423 17.18 -0.23 7.07
N GLN A 424 15.95 0.06 6.74
CA GLN A 424 15.23 1.28 7.10
C GLN A 424 14.23 1.01 8.23
N LEU A 425 14.34 1.74 9.34
CA LEU A 425 13.48 1.59 10.52
C LEU A 425 12.74 2.90 10.79
N GLU A 426 11.41 2.85 10.85
CA GLU A 426 10.53 3.96 11.28
C GLU A 426 9.52 3.42 12.29
N THR A 427 9.93 3.33 13.55
CA THR A 427 9.12 2.75 14.64
C THR A 427 8.80 3.78 15.71
N TYR A 428 7.60 3.72 16.30
CA TYR A 428 7.02 4.69 17.24
C TYR A 428 6.37 4.03 18.45
#